data_b2f9d4bd22e44383d3658b4470fc1620
#
_entry.id   b2f9d4bd22e44383d3658b4470fc1620
#
_cell.length_a   1.000
_cell.length_b   1.000
_cell.length_c   1.000
_cell.angle_alpha   90.00
_cell.angle_beta   90.00
_cell.angle_gamma   90.00
#
_symmetry.space_group_name_H-M   'P 1'
#
loop_
_entity.id
_entity.type
_entity.pdbx_description
1 polymer ?
#
loop_
_entity_poly.entity_id
_entity_poly.type
_entity_poly.pdbx_seq_one_letter_code
_entity_poly.pdbx_strand_id
1 'polypeptide(L)'
;MTAEKEAEYLFDKNVECPVCDSTFRTRVVKTGRVRLLESDFDLIARHPDVDTIKYDVVSCPYCGYTALNRFFTDLTRGQKMLIREGVCSKFHPAENGDEEKKITPYSYDKAIDRYKLAFYNALVKKGRASEKAYTCLKISWLYRGQIEQLEAEQRADLAEKIQTCRQQENAYYKQAYEGFIDAIASENFPICGMDEHTVNYLVASMAYKLGHMDVASKLVSAILVSRTAGRTVKDRAYDLKEQIIEKLHE
;
A
#
# COMPACT_ATOMS: atom_id res chain seq x y z
N MET A 1 -2.14 20.71 3.23
CA MET A 1 -1.85 20.85 1.76
C MET A 1 -3.15 21.12 1.04
N THR A 2 -3.21 22.08 0.09
CA THR A 2 -4.44 22.36 -0.65
C THR A 2 -4.58 21.37 -1.83
N ALA A 3 -5.83 20.99 -2.17
CA ALA A 3 -6.12 20.10 -3.29
C ALA A 3 -5.61 20.64 -4.64
N GLU A 4 -5.57 21.97 -4.80
CA GLU A 4 -5.05 22.61 -6.00
C GLU A 4 -3.56 22.36 -6.21
N LYS A 5 -2.77 22.48 -5.13
CA LYS A 5 -1.33 22.22 -5.17
C LYS A 5 -1.03 20.74 -5.47
N GLU A 6 -1.76 19.80 -4.86
CA GLU A 6 -1.63 18.36 -5.13
C GLU A 6 -1.93 18.03 -6.61
N ALA A 7 -2.92 18.68 -7.23
CA ALA A 7 -3.31 18.46 -8.63
C ALA A 7 -2.17 18.75 -9.62
N GLU A 8 -1.24 19.66 -9.31
CA GLU A 8 -0.09 19.99 -10.16
C GLU A 8 0.87 18.82 -10.37
N TYR A 9 0.92 17.90 -9.39
CA TYR A 9 1.75 16.69 -9.42
C TYR A 9 1.09 15.49 -10.11
N LEU A 10 -0.14 15.66 -10.60
CA LEU A 10 -0.95 14.58 -11.17
C LEU A 10 -1.11 14.74 -12.68
N PHE A 11 -1.31 13.60 -13.37
CA PHE A 11 -1.76 13.56 -14.76
C PHE A 11 -2.55 12.28 -15.02
N ASP A 12 -3.34 12.28 -16.10
CA ASP A 12 -4.07 11.09 -16.51
C ASP A 12 -3.29 10.32 -17.58
N LYS A 13 -3.08 9.03 -17.35
CA LYS A 13 -2.39 8.09 -18.24
C LYS A 13 -3.40 7.14 -18.86
N ASN A 14 -3.29 6.87 -20.17
CA ASN A 14 -4.05 5.80 -20.81
C ASN A 14 -3.53 4.43 -20.41
N VAL A 15 -4.44 3.53 -20.05
CA VAL A 15 -4.16 2.15 -19.65
C VAL A 15 -5.17 1.23 -20.33
N GLU A 16 -4.72 0.09 -20.84
CA GLU A 16 -5.57 -0.99 -21.34
C GLU A 16 -5.87 -2.00 -20.23
N CYS A 17 -7.13 -2.38 -20.08
CA CYS A 17 -7.55 -3.36 -19.10
C CYS A 17 -7.25 -4.78 -19.58
N PRO A 18 -6.48 -5.60 -18.85
CA PRO A 18 -6.14 -6.95 -19.27
C PRO A 18 -7.32 -7.94 -19.20
N VAL A 19 -8.47 -7.53 -18.65
CA VAL A 19 -9.65 -8.39 -18.46
C VAL A 19 -10.72 -8.15 -19.52
N CYS A 20 -11.00 -6.87 -19.88
CA CYS A 20 -12.03 -6.50 -20.86
C CYS A 20 -11.49 -5.77 -22.10
N ASP A 21 -10.17 -5.61 -22.19
CA ASP A 21 -9.44 -5.01 -23.32
C ASP A 21 -9.81 -3.53 -23.61
N SER A 22 -10.59 -2.91 -22.73
CA SER A 22 -10.98 -1.49 -22.87
C SER A 22 -9.86 -0.56 -22.46
N THR A 23 -9.66 0.52 -23.21
CA THR A 23 -8.72 1.59 -22.86
C THR A 23 -9.43 2.66 -22.04
N PHE A 24 -8.82 3.11 -20.96
CA PHE A 24 -9.35 4.15 -20.07
C PHE A 24 -8.22 5.00 -19.48
N ARG A 25 -8.60 6.12 -18.87
CA ARG A 25 -7.65 6.99 -18.18
C ARG A 25 -7.56 6.65 -16.72
N THR A 26 -6.35 6.61 -16.17
CA THR A 26 -6.08 6.47 -14.73
C THR A 26 -5.18 7.59 -14.25
N ARG A 27 -5.46 8.10 -13.06
CA ARG A 27 -4.69 9.18 -12.44
C ARG A 27 -3.41 8.64 -11.83
N VAL A 28 -2.29 9.29 -12.16
CA VAL A 28 -0.96 8.91 -11.70
C VAL A 28 -0.14 10.13 -11.31
N VAL A 29 0.92 9.91 -10.51
CA VAL A 29 1.83 10.97 -10.05
C VAL A 29 2.95 11.20 -11.07
N LYS A 30 3.31 12.46 -11.31
CA LYS A 30 4.49 12.89 -12.09
C LYS A 30 5.76 12.61 -11.27
N THR A 31 6.25 11.37 -11.29
CA THR A 31 7.36 10.91 -10.44
C THR A 31 8.62 11.75 -10.54
N GLY A 32 8.92 12.34 -11.69
CA GLY A 32 10.07 13.24 -11.88
C GLY A 32 9.93 14.62 -11.21
N ARG A 33 8.77 14.95 -10.65
CA ARG A 33 8.51 16.23 -9.96
C ARG A 33 8.37 16.10 -8.45
N VAL A 34 8.22 14.89 -7.93
CA VAL A 34 8.05 14.66 -6.50
C VAL A 34 9.38 14.45 -5.81
N ARG A 35 9.60 15.18 -4.74
CA ARG A 35 10.76 15.00 -3.88
C ARG A 35 10.48 13.90 -2.86
N LEU A 36 11.37 12.91 -2.78
CA LEU A 36 11.32 11.91 -1.72
C LEU A 36 11.92 12.51 -0.45
N LEU A 37 11.20 12.40 0.65
CA LEU A 37 11.69 12.63 2.00
C LEU A 37 12.25 11.33 2.58
N GLU A 38 12.73 11.38 3.81
CA GLU A 38 13.06 10.18 4.55
C GLU A 38 11.81 9.30 4.71
N SER A 39 11.98 7.99 4.49
CA SER A 39 10.88 7.03 4.67
C SER A 39 10.70 6.73 6.14
N ASP A 40 9.46 6.49 6.55
CA ASP A 40 9.15 6.03 7.91
C ASP A 40 9.84 4.67 8.20
N PHE A 41 9.85 4.28 9.46
CA PHE A 41 10.50 3.03 9.90
C PHE A 41 9.96 1.77 9.20
N ASP A 42 8.70 1.77 8.73
CA ASP A 42 8.06 0.68 7.99
C ASP A 42 8.07 0.89 6.46
N LEU A 43 9.04 1.66 5.96
CA LEU A 43 9.34 1.92 4.55
C LEU A 43 8.28 2.72 3.77
N ILE A 44 7.30 3.33 4.44
CA ILE A 44 6.40 4.26 3.75
C ILE A 44 7.19 5.45 3.20
N ALA A 45 7.09 5.67 1.89
CA ALA A 45 7.71 6.81 1.23
C ALA A 45 6.91 8.09 1.52
N ARG A 46 7.57 9.11 2.09
CA ARG A 46 6.97 10.41 2.37
C ARG A 46 7.34 11.43 1.32
N HIS A 47 6.36 12.23 0.93
CA HIS A 47 6.54 13.32 -0.02
C HIS A 47 5.87 14.59 0.53
N PRO A 48 6.47 15.79 0.37
CA PRO A 48 5.93 17.01 0.98
C PRO A 48 4.66 17.52 0.32
N ASP A 49 4.49 17.26 -0.98
CA ASP A 49 3.48 17.92 -1.82
C ASP A 49 2.37 16.98 -2.34
N VAL A 50 2.52 15.67 -2.19
CA VAL A 50 1.54 14.68 -2.62
C VAL A 50 1.73 13.36 -1.88
N ASP A 51 0.65 12.76 -1.41
CA ASP A 51 0.71 11.37 -0.95
C ASP A 51 0.58 10.43 -2.15
N THR A 52 1.73 9.93 -2.62
CA THR A 52 1.82 9.11 -3.82
C THR A 52 1.07 7.78 -3.70
N ILE A 53 0.86 7.29 -2.47
CA ILE A 53 0.16 6.04 -2.21
C ILE A 53 -1.28 6.12 -2.71
N LYS A 54 -1.95 7.25 -2.61
CA LYS A 54 -3.33 7.44 -3.08
C LYS A 54 -3.55 7.08 -4.56
N TYR A 55 -2.48 7.05 -5.36
CA TYR A 55 -2.53 6.92 -6.83
C TYR A 55 -1.92 5.63 -7.37
N ASP A 56 -1.54 4.67 -6.53
CA ASP A 56 -0.91 3.41 -6.98
C ASP A 56 -1.93 2.30 -7.32
N VAL A 57 -3.22 2.58 -7.26
CA VAL A 57 -4.28 1.63 -7.67
C VAL A 57 -4.86 2.03 -9.01
N VAL A 58 -4.92 1.06 -9.92
CA VAL A 58 -5.60 1.16 -11.21
C VAL A 58 -6.94 0.43 -11.12
N SER A 59 -8.04 1.11 -11.52
CA SER A 59 -9.39 0.54 -11.52
C SER A 59 -10.01 0.75 -12.90
N CYS A 60 -10.43 -0.33 -13.54
CA CYS A 60 -11.14 -0.27 -14.81
C CYS A 60 -12.59 0.18 -14.61
N PRO A 61 -13.03 1.30 -15.20
CA PRO A 61 -14.40 1.79 -15.04
C PRO A 61 -15.44 0.98 -15.81
N TYR A 62 -15.01 0.08 -16.71
CA TYR A 62 -15.90 -0.72 -17.55
C TYR A 62 -16.22 -2.08 -16.97
N CYS A 63 -15.27 -2.73 -16.32
CA CYS A 63 -15.48 -4.09 -15.79
C CYS A 63 -15.22 -4.23 -14.28
N GLY A 64 -14.79 -3.17 -13.59
CA GLY A 64 -14.53 -3.17 -12.15
C GLY A 64 -13.23 -3.84 -11.73
N TYR A 65 -12.44 -4.43 -12.66
CA TYR A 65 -11.14 -4.99 -12.31
C TYR A 65 -10.23 -3.91 -11.74
N THR A 66 -9.71 -4.17 -10.54
CA THR A 66 -8.92 -3.21 -9.76
C THR A 66 -7.72 -3.92 -9.13
N ALA A 67 -6.53 -3.35 -9.26
CA ALA A 67 -5.31 -3.86 -8.65
C ALA A 67 -4.30 -2.74 -8.40
N LEU A 68 -3.29 -3.01 -7.56
CA LEU A 68 -2.10 -2.14 -7.52
C LEU A 68 -1.47 -2.09 -8.90
N ASN A 69 -0.94 -0.94 -9.29
CA ASN A 69 -0.37 -0.70 -10.62
C ASN A 69 0.64 -1.78 -11.03
N ARG A 70 1.48 -2.26 -10.11
CA ARG A 70 2.47 -3.32 -10.35
C ARG A 70 1.87 -4.70 -10.65
N PHE A 71 0.63 -4.97 -10.22
CA PHE A 71 -0.07 -6.24 -10.41
C PHE A 71 -1.23 -6.14 -11.40
N PHE A 72 -1.44 -4.97 -12.02
CA PHE A 72 -2.60 -4.74 -12.86
C PHE A 72 -2.56 -5.55 -14.17
N THR A 73 -1.40 -5.65 -14.80
CA THR A 73 -1.23 -6.33 -16.10
C THR A 73 -0.83 -7.80 -16.01
N ASP A 74 -0.34 -8.24 -14.84
CA ASP A 74 0.20 -9.60 -14.64
C ASP A 74 -0.92 -10.57 -14.23
N LEU A 75 -1.69 -11.05 -15.22
CA LEU A 75 -2.81 -11.97 -15.01
C LEU A 75 -2.67 -13.22 -15.87
N THR A 76 -2.73 -14.40 -15.24
CA THR A 76 -2.91 -15.66 -15.94
C THR A 76 -4.32 -15.78 -16.51
N ARG A 77 -4.51 -16.71 -17.48
CA ARG A 77 -5.83 -17.00 -18.07
C ARG A 77 -6.86 -17.41 -16.99
N GLY A 78 -6.45 -18.23 -16.01
CA GLY A 78 -7.31 -18.65 -14.91
C GLY A 78 -7.72 -17.49 -14.02
N GLN A 79 -6.80 -16.58 -13.73
CA GLN A 79 -7.11 -15.36 -12.94
C GLN A 79 -8.09 -14.44 -13.67
N LYS A 80 -7.95 -14.26 -14.98
CA LYS A 80 -8.92 -13.49 -15.78
C LYS A 80 -10.33 -14.09 -15.70
N MET A 81 -10.45 -15.44 -15.74
CA MET A 81 -11.74 -16.11 -15.57
C MET A 81 -12.35 -15.83 -14.19
N LEU A 82 -11.58 -16.01 -13.11
CA LEU A 82 -12.04 -15.74 -11.75
C LEU A 82 -12.51 -14.28 -11.57
N ILE A 83 -11.77 -13.32 -12.15
CA ILE A 83 -12.19 -11.90 -12.12
C ILE A 83 -13.48 -11.67 -12.90
N ARG A 84 -13.63 -12.26 -14.09
CA ARG A 84 -14.88 -12.15 -14.88
C ARG A 84 -16.08 -12.67 -14.12
N GLU A 85 -15.94 -13.81 -13.45
CA GLU A 85 -17.01 -14.44 -12.69
C GLU A 85 -17.29 -13.73 -11.35
N GLY A 86 -16.25 -13.40 -10.59
CA GLY A 86 -16.38 -12.89 -9.23
C GLY A 86 -16.50 -11.38 -9.09
N VAL A 87 -16.03 -10.62 -10.08
CA VAL A 87 -16.03 -9.15 -10.07
C VAL A 87 -16.88 -8.58 -11.19
N CYS A 88 -16.53 -8.88 -12.46
CA CYS A 88 -17.17 -8.20 -13.61
C CYS A 88 -18.66 -8.49 -13.70
N SER A 89 -19.11 -9.71 -13.36
CA SER A 89 -20.53 -10.10 -13.37
C SER A 89 -21.40 -9.30 -12.39
N LYS A 90 -20.80 -8.67 -11.39
CA LYS A 90 -21.48 -7.90 -10.34
C LYS A 90 -21.22 -6.39 -10.45
N PHE A 91 -20.34 -6.02 -11.36
CA PHE A 91 -19.96 -4.62 -11.54
C PHE A 91 -20.96 -3.92 -12.45
N HIS A 92 -21.45 -2.78 -12.00
CA HIS A 92 -22.31 -1.90 -12.77
C HIS A 92 -21.52 -0.61 -13.07
N PRO A 93 -21.11 -0.38 -14.33
CA PRO A 93 -20.45 0.87 -14.71
C PRO A 93 -21.34 2.07 -14.37
N ALA A 94 -20.75 3.16 -13.88
CA ALA A 94 -21.47 4.41 -13.71
C ALA A 94 -21.96 4.92 -15.09
N GLU A 95 -23.21 5.35 -15.18
CA GLU A 95 -23.84 5.83 -16.44
C GLU A 95 -23.10 7.04 -17.03
N ASN A 96 -22.48 7.85 -16.20
CA ASN A 96 -21.62 8.96 -16.61
C ASN A 96 -20.18 8.54 -16.40
N GLY A 97 -19.52 8.05 -17.45
CA GLY A 97 -18.07 7.86 -17.43
C GLY A 97 -17.42 9.16 -16.95
N ASP A 98 -16.58 9.08 -15.92
CA ASP A 98 -15.85 10.20 -15.32
C ASP A 98 -14.94 10.90 -16.37
N GLU A 99 -15.51 11.63 -17.28
CA GLU A 99 -14.83 12.71 -18.00
C GLU A 99 -14.72 13.93 -17.07
N GLU A 100 -14.07 13.76 -15.92
CA GLU A 100 -13.64 14.91 -15.14
C GLU A 100 -12.65 15.71 -16.01
N LYS A 101 -13.12 16.78 -16.63
CA LYS A 101 -12.29 17.72 -17.41
C LYS A 101 -11.16 18.34 -16.57
N LYS A 102 -11.29 18.31 -15.24
CA LYS A 102 -10.31 18.84 -14.28
C LYS A 102 -9.73 17.71 -13.43
N ILE A 103 -8.40 17.70 -13.30
CA ILE A 103 -7.71 16.74 -12.42
C ILE A 103 -8.02 17.09 -10.96
N THR A 104 -8.82 16.23 -10.31
CA THR A 104 -9.16 16.35 -8.89
C THR A 104 -8.41 15.31 -8.07
N PRO A 105 -7.64 15.70 -7.05
CA PRO A 105 -6.96 14.74 -6.16
C PRO A 105 -7.94 13.80 -5.46
N TYR A 106 -7.49 12.57 -5.21
CA TYR A 106 -8.28 11.64 -4.42
C TYR A 106 -8.23 12.01 -2.94
N SER A 107 -9.41 12.02 -2.28
CA SER A 107 -9.46 12.00 -0.81
C SER A 107 -8.92 10.67 -0.28
N TYR A 108 -8.55 10.63 1.01
CA TYR A 108 -8.17 9.36 1.64
C TYR A 108 -9.30 8.34 1.58
N ASP A 109 -10.56 8.74 1.83
CA ASP A 109 -11.72 7.85 1.74
C ASP A 109 -11.80 7.20 0.35
N LYS A 110 -11.73 8.00 -0.74
CA LYS A 110 -11.74 7.48 -2.13
C LYS A 110 -10.54 6.57 -2.41
N ALA A 111 -9.35 6.91 -1.94
CA ALA A 111 -8.16 6.08 -2.11
C ALA A 111 -8.30 4.75 -1.37
N ILE A 112 -8.73 4.76 -0.11
CA ILE A 112 -8.94 3.57 0.72
C ILE A 112 -9.96 2.63 0.07
N ASP A 113 -11.08 3.15 -0.44
CA ASP A 113 -12.09 2.34 -1.12
C ASP A 113 -11.53 1.66 -2.37
N ARG A 114 -10.72 2.37 -3.16
CA ARG A 114 -10.04 1.78 -4.33
C ARG A 114 -9.08 0.66 -3.92
N TYR A 115 -8.34 0.84 -2.83
CA TYR A 115 -7.44 -0.20 -2.31
C TYR A 115 -8.18 -1.40 -1.72
N LYS A 116 -9.31 -1.19 -1.03
CA LYS A 116 -10.18 -2.28 -0.58
C LYS A 116 -10.72 -3.09 -1.76
N LEU A 117 -11.09 -2.41 -2.85
CA LEU A 117 -11.49 -3.08 -4.08
C LEU A 117 -10.33 -3.85 -4.72
N ALA A 118 -9.10 -3.29 -4.73
CA ALA A 118 -7.92 -4.00 -5.18
C ALA A 118 -7.64 -5.26 -4.34
N PHE A 119 -7.78 -5.15 -3.02
CA PHE A 119 -7.64 -6.30 -2.11
C PHE A 119 -8.70 -7.37 -2.37
N TYR A 120 -9.96 -6.99 -2.54
CA TYR A 120 -11.03 -7.91 -2.92
C TYR A 120 -10.73 -8.63 -4.24
N ASN A 121 -10.26 -7.90 -5.26
CA ASN A 121 -9.85 -8.49 -6.53
C ASN A 121 -8.66 -9.45 -6.37
N ALA A 122 -7.69 -9.13 -5.51
CA ALA A 122 -6.57 -10.02 -5.20
C ALA A 122 -7.02 -11.33 -4.54
N LEU A 123 -8.06 -11.28 -3.68
CA LEU A 123 -8.68 -12.47 -3.09
C LEU A 123 -9.40 -13.30 -4.17
N VAL A 124 -10.25 -12.68 -4.97
CA VAL A 124 -11.04 -13.35 -6.03
C VAL A 124 -10.15 -14.06 -7.03
N LYS A 125 -9.09 -13.40 -7.52
CA LYS A 125 -8.17 -14.01 -8.48
C LYS A 125 -7.17 -14.99 -7.86
N LYS A 126 -7.26 -15.27 -6.55
CA LYS A 126 -6.30 -16.08 -5.78
C LYS A 126 -4.86 -15.57 -6.00
N GLY A 127 -4.69 -14.26 -5.85
CA GLY A 127 -3.39 -13.59 -5.95
C GLY A 127 -2.38 -14.10 -4.93
N ARG A 128 -1.11 -13.84 -5.16
CA ARG A 128 0.00 -14.23 -4.27
C ARG A 128 -0.20 -13.69 -2.86
N ALA A 129 0.39 -14.35 -1.87
CA ALA A 129 0.39 -13.88 -0.48
C ALA A 129 0.97 -12.46 -0.39
N SER A 130 2.09 -12.20 -1.07
CA SER A 130 2.74 -10.90 -1.14
C SER A 130 1.85 -9.79 -1.74
N GLU A 131 1.07 -10.07 -2.77
CA GLU A 131 0.14 -9.09 -3.35
C GLU A 131 -0.90 -8.65 -2.34
N LYS A 132 -1.50 -9.62 -1.63
CA LYS A 132 -2.50 -9.36 -0.59
C LYS A 132 -1.89 -8.60 0.59
N ALA A 133 -0.73 -9.06 1.08
CA ALA A 133 -0.01 -8.44 2.18
C ALA A 133 0.38 -6.98 1.88
N TYR A 134 0.95 -6.74 0.71
CA TYR A 134 1.38 -5.40 0.31
C TYR A 134 0.19 -4.45 0.10
N THR A 135 -0.94 -4.97 -0.39
CA THR A 135 -2.17 -4.18 -0.50
C THR A 135 -2.69 -3.79 0.89
N CYS A 136 -2.74 -4.73 1.85
CA CYS A 136 -3.11 -4.44 3.23
C CYS A 136 -2.16 -3.42 3.88
N LEU A 137 -0.85 -3.55 3.70
CA LEU A 137 0.12 -2.59 4.21
C LEU A 137 -0.15 -1.17 3.69
N LYS A 138 -0.41 -1.04 2.39
CA LYS A 138 -0.73 0.27 1.80
C LYS A 138 -2.07 0.82 2.28
N ILE A 139 -3.06 -0.02 2.56
CA ILE A 139 -4.32 0.42 3.19
C ILE A 139 -4.03 0.98 4.59
N SER A 140 -3.21 0.30 5.38
CA SER A 140 -2.85 0.79 6.72
C SER A 140 -2.12 2.13 6.65
N TRP A 141 -1.22 2.33 5.68
CA TRP A 141 -0.55 3.61 5.45
C TRP A 141 -1.51 4.73 5.05
N LEU A 142 -2.52 4.42 4.22
CA LEU A 142 -3.56 5.41 3.87
C LEU A 142 -4.40 5.82 5.08
N TYR A 143 -4.75 4.88 5.96
CA TYR A 143 -5.42 5.21 7.22
C TYR A 143 -4.54 6.07 8.11
N ARG A 144 -3.23 5.81 8.19
CA ARG A 144 -2.27 6.66 8.91
C ARG A 144 -2.25 8.08 8.36
N GLY A 145 -2.16 8.25 7.04
CA GLY A 145 -2.22 9.56 6.40
C GLY A 145 -3.56 10.27 6.61
N GLN A 146 -4.67 9.52 6.64
CA GLN A 146 -5.99 10.07 6.97
C GLN A 146 -6.06 10.55 8.42
N ILE A 147 -5.50 9.78 9.37
CA ILE A 147 -5.43 10.18 10.78
C ILE A 147 -4.62 11.47 10.91
N GLU A 148 -3.42 11.52 10.32
CA GLU A 148 -2.57 12.71 10.31
C GLU A 148 -3.30 13.95 9.77
N GLN A 149 -4.08 13.77 8.68
CA GLN A 149 -4.89 14.86 8.12
C GLN A 149 -5.99 15.31 9.08
N LEU A 150 -6.75 14.37 9.66
CA LEU A 150 -7.86 14.68 10.58
C LEU A 150 -7.38 15.32 11.88
N GLU A 151 -6.25 14.87 12.43
CA GLU A 151 -5.63 15.45 13.63
C GLU A 151 -5.14 16.88 13.38
N ALA A 152 -4.62 17.16 12.18
CA ALA A 152 -4.19 18.51 11.79
C ALA A 152 -5.36 19.52 11.73
N GLU A 153 -6.60 19.07 11.58
CA GLU A 153 -7.80 19.93 11.60
C GLU A 153 -8.15 20.42 13.02
N GLN A 154 -7.64 19.78 14.07
CA GLN A 154 -7.84 20.12 15.49
C GLN A 154 -9.32 20.24 15.90
N ARG A 155 -10.20 19.46 15.31
CA ARG A 155 -11.65 19.48 15.54
C ARG A 155 -12.07 18.34 16.46
N ALA A 156 -12.76 18.67 17.55
CA ALA A 156 -13.20 17.69 18.55
C ALA A 156 -14.24 16.68 18.03
N ASP A 157 -15.08 17.09 17.06
CA ASP A 157 -16.10 16.23 16.44
C ASP A 157 -15.50 15.10 15.55
N LEU A 158 -14.20 15.14 15.27
CA LEU A 158 -13.50 14.12 14.50
C LEU A 158 -12.92 12.97 15.35
N ALA A 159 -12.99 13.04 16.67
CA ALA A 159 -12.38 12.06 17.57
C ALA A 159 -12.85 10.62 17.32
N GLU A 160 -14.14 10.40 17.09
CA GLU A 160 -14.70 9.07 16.79
C GLU A 160 -14.20 8.54 15.44
N LYS A 161 -14.16 9.40 14.41
CA LYS A 161 -13.61 9.03 13.08
C LYS A 161 -12.13 8.68 13.17
N ILE A 162 -11.33 9.44 13.91
CA ILE A 162 -9.91 9.17 14.14
C ILE A 162 -9.73 7.82 14.83
N GLN A 163 -10.52 7.54 15.87
CA GLN A 163 -10.45 6.26 16.58
C GLN A 163 -10.82 5.07 15.66
N THR A 164 -11.84 5.22 14.82
CA THR A 164 -12.20 4.22 13.82
C THR A 164 -11.07 4.01 12.82
N CYS A 165 -10.43 5.07 12.32
CA CYS A 165 -9.28 4.98 11.42
C CYS A 165 -8.11 4.25 12.07
N ARG A 166 -7.79 4.51 13.35
CA ARG A 166 -6.73 3.80 14.09
C ARG A 166 -7.01 2.30 14.22
N GLN A 167 -8.25 1.92 14.49
CA GLN A 167 -8.63 0.50 14.54
C GLN A 167 -8.45 -0.19 13.17
N GLN A 168 -8.84 0.50 12.09
CA GLN A 168 -8.66 -0.02 10.73
C GLN A 168 -7.18 -0.08 10.33
N GLU A 169 -6.38 0.96 10.63
CA GLU A 169 -4.93 0.93 10.42
C GLU A 169 -4.31 -0.32 11.05
N ASN A 170 -4.60 -0.54 12.34
CA ASN A 170 -4.05 -1.67 13.08
C ASN A 170 -4.51 -3.03 12.50
N ALA A 171 -5.77 -3.16 12.12
CA ALA A 171 -6.31 -4.39 11.55
C ALA A 171 -5.62 -4.74 10.21
N TYR A 172 -5.50 -3.78 9.29
CA TYR A 172 -4.81 -3.98 8.02
C TYR A 172 -3.31 -4.17 8.19
N TYR A 173 -2.69 -3.49 9.17
CA TYR A 173 -1.27 -3.65 9.47
C TYR A 173 -0.95 -5.07 9.96
N LYS A 174 -1.80 -5.63 10.83
CA LYS A 174 -1.69 -7.01 11.29
C LYS A 174 -1.87 -8.01 10.14
N GLN A 175 -2.88 -7.82 9.28
CA GLN A 175 -3.06 -8.66 8.08
C GLN A 175 -1.86 -8.59 7.13
N ALA A 176 -1.25 -7.41 6.99
CA ALA A 176 -0.04 -7.25 6.19
C ALA A 176 1.13 -8.05 6.79
N TYR A 177 1.35 -7.95 8.09
CA TYR A 177 2.39 -8.69 8.81
C TYR A 177 2.25 -10.21 8.60
N GLU A 178 1.07 -10.75 8.89
CA GLU A 178 0.77 -12.18 8.72
C GLU A 178 0.96 -12.62 7.26
N GLY A 179 0.46 -11.83 6.31
CA GLY A 179 0.60 -12.11 4.89
C GLY A 179 2.03 -12.02 4.36
N PHE A 180 2.91 -11.16 4.92
CA PHE A 180 4.33 -11.16 4.56
C PHE A 180 5.09 -12.34 5.15
N ILE A 181 4.72 -12.84 6.33
CA ILE A 181 5.25 -14.11 6.87
C ILE A 181 4.93 -15.26 5.91
N ASP A 182 3.66 -15.35 5.45
CA ASP A 182 3.24 -16.35 4.47
C ASP A 182 3.97 -16.21 3.12
N ALA A 183 4.18 -14.96 2.68
CA ALA A 183 4.89 -14.69 1.43
C ALA A 183 6.36 -15.13 1.49
N ILE A 184 7.07 -14.85 2.59
CA ILE A 184 8.45 -15.30 2.79
C ILE A 184 8.54 -16.83 2.79
N ALA A 185 7.53 -17.52 3.33
CA ALA A 185 7.52 -18.98 3.40
C ALA A 185 7.17 -19.66 2.06
N SER A 186 6.49 -18.96 1.15
CA SER A 186 5.88 -19.58 -0.05
C SER A 186 6.33 -18.99 -1.39
N GLU A 187 7.01 -17.85 -1.40
CA GLU A 187 7.40 -17.14 -2.62
C GLU A 187 8.91 -16.93 -2.71
N ASN A 188 9.42 -16.84 -3.94
CA ASN A 188 10.82 -16.49 -4.19
C ASN A 188 11.02 -14.96 -4.21
N PHE A 189 12.20 -14.51 -3.75
CA PHE A 189 12.59 -13.11 -3.89
C PHE A 189 12.95 -12.76 -5.35
N PRO A 190 12.72 -11.52 -5.80
CA PRO A 190 12.23 -10.37 -5.01
C PRO A 190 10.71 -10.44 -4.73
N ILE A 191 10.31 -10.09 -3.50
CA ILE A 191 8.90 -9.99 -3.09
C ILE A 191 8.46 -8.54 -3.18
N CYS A 192 7.43 -8.27 -3.97
CA CYS A 192 6.96 -6.89 -4.25
C CYS A 192 8.09 -5.95 -4.71
N GLY A 193 9.10 -6.45 -5.42
CA GLY A 193 10.27 -5.71 -5.89
C GLY A 193 11.30 -5.39 -4.79
N MET A 194 11.15 -5.96 -3.61
CA MET A 194 12.09 -5.85 -2.49
C MET A 194 12.95 -7.12 -2.41
N ASP A 195 14.23 -6.94 -2.14
CA ASP A 195 15.14 -8.05 -1.83
C ASP A 195 14.82 -8.68 -0.46
N GLU A 196 15.45 -9.82 -0.18
CA GLU A 196 15.24 -10.56 1.07
C GLU A 196 15.49 -9.71 2.32
N HIS A 197 16.57 -8.93 2.34
CA HIS A 197 16.92 -8.13 3.52
C HIS A 197 15.96 -6.97 3.73
N THR A 198 15.46 -6.36 2.67
CA THR A 198 14.44 -5.30 2.72
C THR A 198 13.10 -5.85 3.23
N VAL A 199 12.68 -7.02 2.77
CA VAL A 199 11.45 -7.66 3.27
C VAL A 199 11.60 -8.08 4.74
N ASN A 200 12.74 -8.67 5.09
CA ASN A 200 13.02 -9.06 6.48
C ASN A 200 13.04 -7.84 7.42
N TYR A 201 13.60 -6.71 6.99
CA TYR A 201 13.53 -5.46 7.73
C TYR A 201 12.08 -4.96 7.87
N LEU A 202 11.30 -4.96 6.79
CA LEU A 202 9.89 -4.57 6.82
C LEU A 202 9.09 -5.43 7.81
N VAL A 203 9.30 -6.76 7.79
CA VAL A 203 8.63 -7.67 8.74
C VAL A 203 9.12 -7.43 10.17
N ALA A 204 10.41 -7.17 10.38
CA ALA A 204 10.94 -6.81 11.69
C ALA A 204 10.32 -5.53 12.25
N SER A 205 10.18 -4.50 11.42
CA SER A 205 9.55 -3.23 11.82
C SER A 205 8.06 -3.41 12.15
N MET A 206 7.35 -4.24 11.38
CA MET A 206 5.96 -4.59 11.67
C MET A 206 5.84 -5.41 12.96
N ALA A 207 6.71 -6.39 13.17
CA ALA A 207 6.76 -7.19 14.39
C ALA A 207 6.99 -6.32 15.63
N TYR A 208 7.92 -5.38 15.56
CA TYR A 208 8.18 -4.42 16.63
C TYR A 208 6.93 -3.58 16.96
N LYS A 209 6.27 -2.99 15.95
CA LYS A 209 5.05 -2.20 16.15
C LYS A 209 3.91 -3.03 16.76
N LEU A 210 3.80 -4.31 16.41
CA LEU A 210 2.78 -5.23 16.92
C LEU A 210 3.15 -5.88 18.27
N GLY A 211 4.34 -5.61 18.81
CA GLY A 211 4.78 -6.16 20.10
C GLY A 211 5.42 -7.56 20.04
N HIS A 212 5.70 -8.10 18.84
CA HIS A 212 6.39 -9.38 18.64
C HIS A 212 7.92 -9.19 18.71
N MET A 213 8.44 -8.86 19.90
CA MET A 213 9.83 -8.44 20.09
C MET A 213 10.85 -9.54 19.78
N ASP A 214 10.50 -10.80 20.00
CA ASP A 214 11.31 -11.98 19.68
C ASP A 214 11.54 -12.10 18.17
N VAL A 215 10.50 -11.95 17.37
CA VAL A 215 10.58 -11.98 15.91
C VAL A 215 11.38 -10.77 15.39
N ALA A 216 11.09 -9.57 15.89
CA ALA A 216 11.79 -8.35 15.50
C ALA A 216 13.30 -8.48 15.77
N SER A 217 13.70 -8.88 16.99
CA SER A 217 15.10 -9.07 17.38
C SER A 217 15.83 -10.10 16.53
N LYS A 218 15.17 -11.23 16.22
CA LYS A 218 15.74 -12.29 15.39
C LYS A 218 16.03 -11.82 13.97
N LEU A 219 15.06 -11.15 13.32
CA LEU A 219 15.23 -10.66 11.95
C LEU A 219 16.26 -9.54 11.88
N VAL A 220 16.25 -8.60 12.81
CA VAL A 220 17.25 -7.53 12.91
C VAL A 220 18.66 -8.12 13.04
N SER A 221 18.85 -9.07 13.94
CA SER A 221 20.14 -9.74 14.14
C SER A 221 20.62 -10.44 12.87
N ALA A 222 19.72 -11.14 12.16
CA ALA A 222 20.05 -11.79 10.90
C ALA A 222 20.51 -10.79 9.81
N ILE A 223 19.86 -9.63 9.71
CA ILE A 223 20.26 -8.57 8.77
C ILE A 223 21.65 -8.02 9.12
N LEU A 224 21.91 -7.76 10.40
CA LEU A 224 23.17 -7.12 10.83
C LEU A 224 24.39 -8.03 10.60
N VAL A 225 24.25 -9.34 10.78
CA VAL A 225 25.35 -10.30 10.54
C VAL A 225 25.50 -10.70 9.07
N SER A 226 24.50 -10.41 8.21
CA SER A 226 24.55 -10.75 6.79
C SER A 226 25.69 -10.01 6.07
N ARG A 227 26.41 -10.72 5.22
CA ARG A 227 27.45 -10.13 4.35
C ARG A 227 26.86 -9.52 3.07
N THR A 228 25.63 -9.88 2.71
CA THR A 228 24.95 -9.45 1.47
C THR A 228 23.94 -8.32 1.69
N ALA A 229 23.59 -8.02 2.94
CA ALA A 229 22.69 -6.91 3.27
C ALA A 229 23.34 -5.56 2.92
N GLY A 230 22.59 -4.72 2.17
CA GLY A 230 23.02 -3.38 1.79
C GLY A 230 23.14 -2.45 3.01
N ARG A 231 24.00 -1.41 2.87
CA ARG A 231 24.29 -0.46 3.96
C ARG A 231 23.02 0.18 4.52
N THR A 232 22.15 0.71 3.66
CA THR A 232 20.92 1.39 4.08
C THR A 232 20.00 0.50 4.93
N VAL A 233 19.87 -0.80 4.57
CA VAL A 233 19.06 -1.74 5.35
C VAL A 233 19.71 -2.04 6.68
N LYS A 234 21.05 -2.14 6.73
CA LYS A 234 21.80 -2.33 7.98
C LYS A 234 21.67 -1.12 8.91
N ASP A 235 21.82 0.09 8.38
CA ASP A 235 21.69 1.31 9.18
C ASP A 235 20.30 1.35 9.84
N ARG A 236 19.24 1.11 9.08
CA ARG A 236 17.86 1.00 9.61
C ARG A 236 17.69 -0.15 10.63
N ALA A 237 18.35 -1.27 10.41
CA ALA A 237 18.31 -2.40 11.34
C ALA A 237 19.02 -2.08 12.67
N TYR A 238 20.07 -1.25 12.64
CA TYR A 238 20.71 -0.73 13.86
C TYR A 238 19.75 0.17 14.65
N ASP A 239 19.09 1.14 13.98
CA ASP A 239 18.14 2.04 14.61
C ASP A 239 16.97 1.26 15.25
N LEU A 240 16.44 0.25 14.54
CA LEU A 240 15.38 -0.60 15.06
C LEU A 240 15.86 -1.47 16.25
N LYS A 241 17.11 -1.94 16.23
CA LYS A 241 17.70 -2.67 17.36
C LYS A 241 17.73 -1.83 18.63
N GLU A 242 18.15 -0.57 18.51
CA GLU A 242 18.17 0.35 19.67
C GLU A 242 16.78 0.54 20.25
N GLN A 243 15.76 0.79 19.40
CA GLN A 243 14.36 0.90 19.82
C GLN A 243 13.84 -0.37 20.51
N ILE A 244 14.22 -1.56 20.01
CA ILE A 244 13.83 -2.83 20.64
C ILE A 244 14.45 -2.95 22.03
N ILE A 245 15.73 -2.59 22.18
CA ILE A 245 16.45 -2.66 23.47
C ILE A 245 15.81 -1.69 24.48
N GLU A 246 15.55 -0.45 24.09
CA GLU A 246 14.87 0.53 24.95
C GLU A 246 13.53 0.01 25.45
N LYS A 247 12.71 -0.52 24.55
CA LYS A 247 11.37 -1.03 24.88
C LYS A 247 11.37 -2.30 25.75
N LEU A 248 12.47 -3.07 25.77
CA LEU A 248 12.63 -4.24 26.65
C LEU A 248 13.10 -3.85 28.05
N HIS A 249 13.58 -2.63 28.25
CA HIS A 249 14.02 -2.10 29.53
C HIS A 249 12.96 -1.23 30.23
N GLU A 250 11.83 -0.89 29.53
CA GLU A 250 10.62 -0.26 30.09
C GLU A 250 9.73 -1.27 30.83
#